data_a2c5dbeab0712529b62f8a2e57f39d78
#
_entry.id   a2c5dbeab0712529b62f8a2e57f39d78
#
_cell.length_a   1.000
_cell.length_b   1.000
_cell.length_c   1.000
_cell.angle_alpha   90.00
_cell.angle_beta   90.00
_cell.angle_gamma   90.00
#
_symmetry.space_group_name_H-M   'P 1'
#
loop_
_entity.id
_entity.type
_entity.pdbx_description
1 polymer ?
#
loop_
_entity_poly.entity_id
_entity_poly.type
_entity_poly.pdbx_seq_one_letter_code
_entity_poly.pdbx_strand_id
1 'polypeptide(L)'
;DIGSGLILVSVVIDIERIGDYTKNIYDLALNHPKKLTAGSLESTLNDMENSTKEFLNKAIDAFKNQDIDLARSLMTDYKKEIASTSNDIVNALVSGQNAEFSSDKASALCLYARYLKRIAAHSRNLVSSIVNPFERIGYPE
;
A
#
# COMPACT_ATOMS: atom_id res chain seq x y z
N ASP A 1 -19.55 -22.84 -1.05
CA ASP A 1 -19.21 -23.53 0.18
C ASP A 1 -18.78 -22.53 1.27
N ILE A 2 -18.60 -23.01 2.49
CA ILE A 2 -18.23 -22.16 3.63
C ILE A 2 -16.83 -21.55 3.43
N GLY A 3 -15.88 -22.32 2.92
CA GLY A 3 -14.51 -21.84 2.66
C GLY A 3 -14.48 -20.69 1.67
N SER A 4 -15.17 -20.81 0.55
CA SER A 4 -15.28 -19.73 -0.45
C SER A 4 -15.99 -18.50 0.12
N GLY A 5 -17.00 -18.68 0.96
CA GLY A 5 -17.70 -17.60 1.63
C GLY A 5 -16.78 -16.82 2.59
N LEU A 6 -15.94 -17.51 3.36
CA LEU A 6 -14.96 -16.89 4.27
C LEU A 6 -13.90 -16.10 3.51
N ILE A 7 -13.40 -16.63 2.40
CA ILE A 7 -12.45 -15.92 1.53
C ILE A 7 -13.09 -14.64 1.00
N LEU A 8 -14.33 -14.71 0.52
CA LEU A 8 -15.05 -13.56 0.00
C LEU A 8 -15.22 -12.45 1.06
N VAL A 9 -15.60 -12.83 2.29
CA VAL A 9 -15.71 -11.86 3.41
C VAL A 9 -14.38 -11.19 3.68
N SER A 10 -13.27 -11.94 3.71
CA SER A 10 -11.94 -11.39 3.90
C SER A 10 -11.57 -10.40 2.80
N VAL A 11 -11.81 -10.76 1.54
CA VAL A 11 -11.54 -9.90 0.38
C VAL A 11 -12.35 -8.61 0.41
N VAL A 12 -13.62 -8.67 0.79
CA VAL A 12 -14.48 -7.48 0.93
C VAL A 12 -13.92 -6.52 1.99
N ILE A 13 -13.41 -7.03 3.10
CA ILE A 13 -12.78 -6.22 4.15
C ILE A 13 -11.53 -5.52 3.60
N ASP A 14 -10.70 -6.23 2.84
CA ASP A 14 -9.50 -5.63 2.23
C ASP A 14 -9.86 -4.53 1.22
N ILE A 15 -10.89 -4.73 0.40
CA ILE A 15 -11.39 -3.71 -0.54
C ILE A 15 -11.87 -2.47 0.22
N GLU A 16 -12.62 -2.67 1.31
CA GLU A 16 -13.07 -1.56 2.16
C GLU A 16 -11.88 -0.78 2.74
N ARG A 17 -10.83 -1.47 3.22
CA ARG A 17 -9.61 -0.84 3.75
C ARG A 17 -8.85 -0.05 2.69
N ILE A 18 -8.77 -0.54 1.47
CA ILE A 18 -8.18 0.22 0.35
C ILE A 18 -8.94 1.54 0.15
N GLY A 19 -10.26 1.50 0.17
CA GLY A 19 -11.11 2.68 0.10
C GLY A 19 -10.88 3.66 1.27
N ASP A 20 -10.77 3.16 2.49
CA ASP A 20 -10.50 3.96 3.69
C ASP A 20 -9.16 4.70 3.58
N TYR A 21 -8.09 4.03 3.17
CA TYR A 21 -6.78 4.66 3.02
C TYR A 21 -6.73 5.63 1.84
N THR A 22 -7.46 5.38 0.76
CA THR A 22 -7.61 6.32 -0.36
C THR A 22 -8.31 7.60 0.12
N LYS A 23 -9.36 7.46 0.91
CA LYS A 23 -10.04 8.60 1.55
C LYS A 23 -9.09 9.35 2.49
N ASN A 24 -8.28 8.65 3.28
CA ASN A 24 -7.32 9.26 4.18
C ASN A 24 -6.29 10.11 3.43
N ILE A 25 -5.84 9.68 2.24
CA ILE A 25 -4.95 10.48 1.38
C ILE A 25 -5.66 11.75 0.91
N TYR A 26 -6.92 11.66 0.52
CA TYR A 26 -7.71 12.81 0.13
C TYR A 26 -7.88 13.81 1.31
N ASP A 27 -8.21 13.31 2.49
CA ASP A 27 -8.35 14.13 3.70
C ASP A 27 -7.01 14.79 4.07
N LEU A 28 -5.90 14.09 3.92
CA LEU A 28 -4.57 14.65 4.14
C LEU A 28 -4.30 15.81 3.18
N ALA A 29 -4.63 15.67 1.90
CA ALA A 29 -4.46 16.71 0.90
C ALA A 29 -5.33 17.95 1.19
N LEU A 30 -6.57 17.74 1.67
CA LEU A 30 -7.48 18.84 2.03
C LEU A 30 -7.01 19.60 3.27
N ASN A 31 -6.43 18.92 4.25
CA ASN A 31 -6.04 19.53 5.53
C ASN A 31 -4.63 20.12 5.51
N HIS A 32 -3.80 19.76 4.56
CA HIS A 32 -2.48 20.36 4.42
C HIS A 32 -2.61 21.79 3.85
N PRO A 33 -2.00 22.83 4.48
CA PRO A 33 -2.26 24.23 4.13
C PRO A 33 -1.76 24.63 2.74
N LYS A 34 -0.86 23.87 2.15
CA LYS A 34 -0.30 24.09 0.82
C LYS A 34 -0.18 22.77 0.06
N LYS A 35 0.06 22.85 -1.26
CA LYS A 35 0.42 21.66 -2.03
C LYS A 35 1.59 20.95 -1.34
N LEU A 36 1.41 19.68 -1.01
CA LEU A 36 2.46 18.86 -0.41
C LEU A 36 3.57 18.63 -1.45
N THR A 37 4.77 19.02 -1.10
CA THR A 37 5.99 18.80 -1.87
C THR A 37 6.98 18.03 -1.01
N ALA A 38 7.73 17.14 -1.61
CA ALA A 38 8.59 16.22 -0.87
C ALA A 38 10.08 16.51 -1.01
N GLY A 39 10.46 17.64 -1.62
CA GLY A 39 11.86 18.06 -1.72
C GLY A 39 12.76 16.93 -2.23
N SER A 40 13.78 16.57 -1.46
CA SER A 40 14.70 15.48 -1.79
C SER A 40 14.04 14.09 -1.91
N LEU A 41 12.85 13.91 -1.34
CA LEU A 41 12.08 12.66 -1.39
C LEU A 41 11.06 12.62 -2.55
N GLU A 42 10.95 13.69 -3.34
CA GLU A 42 9.91 13.81 -4.38
C GLU A 42 9.95 12.66 -5.38
N SER A 43 11.13 12.34 -5.91
CA SER A 43 11.30 11.24 -6.88
C SER A 43 10.90 9.89 -6.25
N THR A 44 11.40 9.62 -5.05
CA THR A 44 11.12 8.36 -4.34
C THR A 44 9.64 8.18 -4.04
N LEU A 45 8.96 9.25 -3.63
CA LEU A 45 7.52 9.21 -3.37
C LEU A 45 6.70 9.07 -4.64
N ASN A 46 7.08 9.72 -5.72
CA ASN A 46 6.43 9.57 -7.02
C ASN A 46 6.56 8.13 -7.55
N ASP A 47 7.74 7.55 -7.44
CA ASP A 47 7.98 6.15 -7.84
C ASP A 47 7.14 5.20 -6.99
N MET A 48 7.09 5.42 -5.68
CA MET A 48 6.27 4.62 -4.76
C MET A 48 4.78 4.76 -5.06
N GLU A 49 4.29 5.97 -5.37
CA GLU A 49 2.89 6.19 -5.75
C GLU A 49 2.55 5.41 -7.02
N ASN A 50 3.40 5.50 -8.05
CA ASN A 50 3.20 4.78 -9.30
C ASN A 50 3.25 3.27 -9.10
N SER A 51 4.20 2.77 -8.33
CA SER A 51 4.30 1.34 -7.99
C SER A 51 3.07 0.86 -7.23
N THR A 52 2.52 1.66 -6.31
CA THR A 52 1.31 1.33 -5.57
C THR A 52 0.09 1.24 -6.49
N LYS A 53 -0.07 2.19 -7.41
CA LYS A 53 -1.16 2.18 -8.41
C LYS A 53 -1.08 0.97 -9.32
N GLU A 54 0.11 0.70 -9.84
CA GLU A 54 0.35 -0.47 -10.70
C GLU A 54 0.11 -1.77 -9.96
N PHE A 55 0.59 -1.88 -8.74
CA PHE A 55 0.39 -3.04 -7.87
C PHE A 55 -1.10 -3.32 -7.62
N LEU A 56 -1.88 -2.30 -7.27
CA LEU A 56 -3.32 -2.43 -7.07
C LEU A 56 -4.02 -2.92 -8.34
N ASN A 57 -3.71 -2.33 -9.50
CA ASN A 57 -4.32 -2.72 -10.77
C ASN A 57 -3.98 -4.17 -11.14
N LYS A 58 -2.74 -4.57 -10.99
CA LYS A 58 -2.31 -5.97 -11.23
C LYS A 58 -2.94 -6.94 -10.23
N ALA A 59 -3.10 -6.54 -8.97
CA ALA A 59 -3.76 -7.36 -7.95
C ALA A 59 -5.24 -7.59 -8.29
N ILE A 60 -5.93 -6.58 -8.78
CA ILE A 60 -7.32 -6.68 -9.26
C ILE A 60 -7.40 -7.64 -10.45
N ASP A 61 -6.49 -7.51 -11.42
CA ASP A 61 -6.45 -8.38 -12.60
C ASP A 61 -6.16 -9.84 -12.22
N ALA A 62 -5.17 -10.06 -11.36
CA ALA A 62 -4.86 -11.40 -10.86
C ALA A 62 -6.05 -12.03 -10.13
N PHE A 63 -6.74 -11.26 -9.29
CA PHE A 63 -7.92 -11.73 -8.58
C PHE A 63 -9.08 -12.07 -9.52
N LYS A 64 -9.40 -11.19 -10.46
CA LYS A 64 -10.47 -11.42 -11.44
C LYS A 64 -10.24 -12.64 -12.31
N ASN A 65 -8.99 -12.84 -12.73
CA ASN A 65 -8.61 -13.92 -13.64
C ASN A 65 -8.13 -15.18 -12.93
N GLN A 66 -8.04 -15.16 -11.58
CA GLN A 66 -7.47 -16.25 -10.77
C GLN A 66 -6.07 -16.67 -11.25
N ASP A 67 -5.25 -15.66 -11.59
CA ASP A 67 -3.91 -15.82 -12.12
C ASP A 67 -2.91 -16.07 -10.99
N ILE A 68 -2.59 -17.34 -10.77
CA ILE A 68 -1.71 -17.79 -9.68
C ILE A 68 -0.27 -17.29 -9.88
N ASP A 69 0.24 -17.30 -11.09
CA ASP A 69 1.62 -16.90 -11.38
C ASP A 69 1.81 -15.40 -11.16
N LEU A 70 0.87 -14.58 -11.62
CA LEU A 70 0.86 -13.16 -11.34
C LEU A 70 0.71 -12.88 -9.83
N ALA A 71 -0.15 -13.62 -9.15
CA ALA A 71 -0.34 -13.48 -7.71
C ALA A 71 0.96 -13.73 -6.92
N ARG A 72 1.70 -14.80 -7.26
CA ARG A 72 2.99 -15.11 -6.63
C ARG A 72 4.03 -14.02 -6.87
N SER A 73 4.13 -13.52 -8.10
CA SER A 73 5.01 -12.41 -8.45
C SER A 73 4.72 -11.17 -7.61
N LEU A 74 3.46 -10.78 -7.52
CA LEU A 74 3.03 -9.59 -6.76
C LEU A 74 3.31 -9.74 -5.26
N MET A 75 3.14 -10.92 -4.68
CA MET A 75 3.46 -11.16 -3.27
C MET A 75 4.95 -10.93 -2.97
N THR A 76 5.83 -11.26 -3.91
CA THR A 76 7.27 -11.02 -3.79
C THR A 76 7.61 -9.54 -3.95
N ASP A 77 7.03 -8.87 -4.96
CA ASP A 77 7.31 -7.48 -5.31
C ASP A 77 6.87 -6.50 -4.22
N TYR A 78 5.74 -6.77 -3.56
CA TYR A 78 5.22 -5.91 -2.48
C TYR A 78 6.27 -5.56 -1.43
N LYS A 79 6.96 -6.56 -0.89
CA LYS A 79 7.94 -6.36 0.19
C LYS A 79 9.13 -5.55 -0.30
N LYS A 80 9.61 -5.85 -1.49
CA LYS A 80 10.82 -5.29 -2.06
C LYS A 80 10.62 -3.86 -2.56
N GLU A 81 9.53 -3.59 -3.25
CA GLU A 81 9.34 -2.34 -3.98
C GLU A 81 8.56 -1.29 -3.19
N ILE A 82 7.62 -1.70 -2.34
CA ILE A 82 6.71 -0.76 -1.66
C ILE A 82 6.97 -0.72 -0.17
N ALA A 83 6.95 -1.87 0.51
CA ALA A 83 7.04 -1.90 1.97
C ALA A 83 8.39 -1.39 2.49
N SER A 84 9.50 -1.77 1.86
CA SER A 84 10.83 -1.28 2.24
C SER A 84 10.95 0.22 2.00
N THR A 85 10.55 0.72 0.85
CA THR A 85 10.61 2.14 0.51
C THR A 85 9.82 3.01 1.49
N SER A 86 8.59 2.59 1.83
CA SER A 86 7.79 3.28 2.85
C SER A 86 8.48 3.32 4.20
N ASN A 87 9.04 2.20 4.64
CA ASN A 87 9.74 2.13 5.92
C ASN A 87 10.96 3.05 5.93
N ASP A 88 11.73 3.09 4.85
CA ASP A 88 12.93 3.94 4.74
C ASP A 88 12.56 5.42 4.79
N ILE A 89 11.51 5.84 4.09
CA ILE A 89 11.00 7.21 4.14
C ILE A 89 10.57 7.58 5.56
N VAL A 90 9.73 6.74 6.19
CA VAL A 90 9.23 7.01 7.54
C VAL A 90 10.38 7.06 8.56
N ASN A 91 11.30 6.12 8.50
CA ASN A 91 12.44 6.08 9.41
C ASN A 91 13.36 7.30 9.24
N ALA A 92 13.63 7.72 8.00
CA ALA A 92 14.42 8.92 7.73
C ALA A 92 13.76 10.18 8.30
N LEU A 93 12.46 10.34 8.12
CA LEU A 93 11.73 11.49 8.65
C LEU A 93 11.64 11.47 10.19
N VAL A 94 11.35 10.33 10.78
CA VAL A 94 11.23 10.17 12.25
C VAL A 94 12.58 10.39 12.94
N SER A 95 13.68 9.94 12.33
CA SER A 95 15.04 10.13 12.89
C SER A 95 15.59 11.56 12.70
N GLY A 96 14.89 12.42 11.98
CA GLY A 96 15.34 13.78 11.72
C GLY A 96 16.46 13.91 10.70
N GLN A 97 16.73 12.88 9.92
CA GLN A 97 17.76 12.92 8.87
C GLN A 97 17.44 13.95 7.77
N ASN A 98 16.16 14.22 7.55
CA ASN A 98 15.68 15.17 6.56
C ASN A 98 15.28 16.49 7.25
N ALA A 99 16.26 17.20 7.82
CA ALA A 99 16.05 18.46 8.54
C ALA A 99 15.50 19.62 7.67
N GLU A 100 15.47 19.45 6.35
CA GLU A 100 14.87 20.39 5.40
C GLU A 100 13.35 20.54 5.54
N PHE A 101 12.68 19.57 6.19
CA PHE A 101 11.23 19.56 6.32
C PHE A 101 10.78 20.14 7.67
N SER A 102 9.78 21.04 7.60
CA SER A 102 9.02 21.46 8.79
C SER A 102 8.25 20.28 9.41
N SER A 103 7.86 20.41 10.68
CA SER A 103 7.16 19.33 11.39
C SER A 103 5.84 18.94 10.72
N ASP A 104 5.07 19.89 10.21
CA ASP A 104 3.82 19.65 9.50
C ASP A 104 4.06 18.90 8.18
N LYS A 105 5.08 19.32 7.43
CA LYS A 105 5.46 18.64 6.19
C LYS A 105 5.98 17.21 6.46
N ALA A 106 6.87 17.03 7.42
CA ALA A 106 7.38 15.70 7.79
C ALA A 106 6.26 14.76 8.22
N SER A 107 5.32 15.24 9.04
CA SER A 107 4.16 14.47 9.47
C SER A 107 3.28 14.07 8.29
N ALA A 108 2.99 14.98 7.37
CA ALA A 108 2.19 14.70 6.19
C ALA A 108 2.86 13.68 5.27
N LEU A 109 4.17 13.78 5.05
CA LEU A 109 4.93 12.83 4.24
C LEU A 109 4.98 11.43 4.87
N CYS A 110 5.13 11.33 6.19
CA CYS A 110 5.05 10.06 6.92
C CYS A 110 3.69 9.39 6.73
N LEU A 111 2.60 10.13 6.90
CA LEU A 111 1.25 9.62 6.72
C LEU A 111 1.02 9.18 5.27
N TYR A 112 1.44 9.97 4.30
CA TYR A 112 1.27 9.64 2.89
C TYR A 112 1.99 8.35 2.51
N ALA A 113 3.27 8.23 2.87
CA ALA A 113 4.04 7.01 2.64
C ALA A 113 3.42 5.79 3.32
N ARG A 114 2.90 5.98 4.54
CA ARG A 114 2.21 4.92 5.28
C ARG A 114 0.91 4.50 4.63
N TYR A 115 0.11 5.44 4.16
CA TYR A 115 -1.16 5.15 3.47
C TYR A 115 -0.93 4.38 2.17
N LEU A 116 0.05 4.76 1.37
CA LEU A 116 0.43 4.03 0.15
C LEU A 116 0.83 2.58 0.47
N LYS A 117 1.65 2.38 1.48
CA LYS A 117 2.03 1.05 1.95
C LYS A 117 0.81 0.22 2.36
N ARG A 118 -0.15 0.82 3.07
CA ARG A 118 -1.35 0.11 3.54
C ARG A 118 -2.28 -0.25 2.38
N ILE A 119 -2.43 0.61 1.38
CA ILE A 119 -3.17 0.28 0.15
C ILE A 119 -2.54 -0.95 -0.51
N ALA A 120 -1.22 -0.95 -0.68
CA ALA A 120 -0.51 -2.08 -1.27
C ALA A 120 -0.60 -3.36 -0.42
N ALA A 121 -0.57 -3.24 0.91
CA ALA A 121 -0.71 -4.38 1.82
C ALA A 121 -2.08 -5.06 1.70
N HIS A 122 -3.16 -4.28 1.62
CA HIS A 122 -4.50 -4.82 1.42
C HIS A 122 -4.69 -5.35 -0.01
N SER A 123 -4.05 -4.75 -0.99
CA SER A 123 -4.00 -5.27 -2.37
C SER A 123 -3.27 -6.62 -2.44
N ARG A 124 -2.18 -6.78 -1.67
CA ARG A 124 -1.48 -8.07 -1.53
C ARG A 124 -2.39 -9.15 -0.95
N ASN A 125 -3.27 -8.81 -0.01
CA ASN A 125 -4.22 -9.77 0.55
C ASN A 125 -5.18 -10.31 -0.51
N LEU A 126 -5.58 -9.49 -1.51
CA LEU A 126 -6.38 -9.97 -2.64
C LEU A 126 -5.68 -11.10 -3.40
N VAL A 127 -4.39 -10.93 -3.69
CA VAL A 127 -3.61 -11.96 -4.42
C VAL A 127 -3.24 -13.14 -3.53
N SER A 128 -2.99 -12.90 -2.24
CA SER A 128 -2.78 -13.96 -1.26
C SER A 128 -3.98 -14.91 -1.16
N SER A 129 -5.19 -14.40 -1.31
CA SER A 129 -6.41 -15.21 -1.30
C SER A 129 -6.50 -16.22 -2.46
N ILE A 130 -5.72 -16.02 -3.52
CA ILE A 130 -5.66 -16.93 -4.68
C ILE A 130 -4.77 -18.13 -4.39
N VAL A 131 -3.66 -17.93 -3.66
CA VAL A 131 -2.61 -18.92 -3.46
C VAL A 131 -2.61 -19.55 -2.08
N ASN A 132 -3.26 -18.94 -1.11
CA ASN A 132 -3.33 -19.41 0.28
C ASN A 132 -4.75 -19.77 0.69
N PRO A 133 -4.93 -20.78 1.58
CA PRO A 133 -6.21 -21.01 2.23
C PRO A 133 -6.58 -19.82 3.14
N PHE A 134 -7.85 -19.75 3.55
CA PHE A 134 -8.40 -18.63 4.33
C PHE A 134 -7.52 -18.23 5.53
N GLU A 135 -7.05 -19.22 6.29
CA GLU A 135 -6.28 -18.98 7.51
C GLU A 135 -4.90 -18.38 7.27
N ARG A 136 -4.44 -18.38 6.02
CA ARG A 136 -3.14 -17.88 5.62
C ARG A 136 -3.18 -16.69 4.68
N ILE A 137 -4.33 -16.08 4.49
CA ILE A 137 -4.44 -14.85 3.70
C ILE A 137 -3.57 -13.77 4.34
N GLY A 138 -2.69 -13.17 3.54
CA GLY A 138 -1.73 -12.17 3.99
C GLY A 138 -0.37 -12.73 4.42
N TYR A 139 -0.22 -14.06 4.48
CA TYR A 139 1.06 -14.71 4.73
C TYR A 139 1.74 -15.13 3.43
N PRO A 140 3.07 -15.38 3.44
CA PRO A 140 3.75 -16.03 2.32
C PRO A 140 3.12 -17.39 2.00
N GLU A 141 3.21 -17.79 0.75
CA GLU A 141 2.74 -19.11 0.28
C GLU A 141 3.50 -20.27 0.95
#